data_8a8512e20f0176e6ef3f368a255e4ebb
#
_entry.id   8a8512e20f0176e6ef3f368a255e4ebb
#
_cell.length_a   1.000
_cell.length_b   1.000
_cell.length_c   1.000
_cell.angle_alpha   90.00
_cell.angle_beta   90.00
_cell.angle_gamma   90.00
#
_symmetry.space_group_name_H-M   'P 1'
#
loop_
_entity.id
_entity.type
_entity.pdbx_description
1 polymer ?
#
loop_
_entity_poly.entity_id
_entity_poly.type
_entity_poly.pdbx_seq_one_letter_code
_entity_poly.pdbx_strand_id
1 'polypeptide(L)'
;MQIYDDFLPQDECQLLKEQICFNKNFPFYLHNYVALSDEETSLWNWYGTHVFYEDGNINSQYFEFVNEIFIPKFIEMGIFKSLIRIKANFYSNTDSMKEHGSHRDYNYSHNAAVYSLNTCDGFTRLKSGDIINSVENRLVIFDGGQIHNSSTTTNQPVRFNLNFNFN
;
A
#
# COMPACT_ATOMS: atom_id res chain seq x y z
N MET A 1 -5.47 -3.59 15.01
CA MET A 1 -4.61 -4.06 13.89
C MET A 1 -4.69 -5.57 13.81
N GLN A 2 -4.83 -6.12 12.60
CA GLN A 2 -4.86 -7.56 12.31
C GLN A 2 -3.78 -7.84 11.24
N ILE A 3 -3.04 -8.93 11.39
CA ILE A 3 -1.95 -9.32 10.48
C ILE A 3 -2.23 -10.73 9.95
N TYR A 4 -2.11 -10.90 8.64
CA TYR A 4 -2.29 -12.17 7.94
C TYR A 4 -1.05 -12.41 7.06
N ASP A 5 -0.23 -13.38 7.43
CA ASP A 5 0.89 -13.84 6.62
C ASP A 5 0.39 -14.90 5.63
N ASP A 6 1.07 -15.03 4.49
CA ASP A 6 0.68 -15.93 3.40
C ASP A 6 -0.81 -15.78 3.01
N PHE A 7 -1.25 -14.52 2.91
CA PHE A 7 -2.67 -14.16 2.73
C PHE A 7 -3.28 -14.71 1.44
N LEU A 8 -2.53 -14.68 0.35
CA LEU A 8 -2.95 -15.22 -0.94
C LEU A 8 -2.28 -16.58 -1.21
N PRO A 9 -2.93 -17.44 -2.03
CA PRO A 9 -2.22 -18.54 -2.67
C PRO A 9 -0.96 -18.05 -3.38
N GLN A 10 0.09 -18.85 -3.40
CA GLN A 10 1.39 -18.43 -3.92
C GLN A 10 1.37 -18.04 -5.40
N ASP A 11 0.53 -18.69 -6.20
CA ASP A 11 0.32 -18.38 -7.61
C ASP A 11 -0.35 -17.01 -7.82
N GLU A 12 -1.37 -16.65 -7.02
CA GLU A 12 -1.99 -15.32 -7.05
C GLU A 12 -0.98 -14.24 -6.62
N CYS A 13 -0.20 -14.49 -5.57
CA CYS A 13 0.86 -13.58 -5.11
C CYS A 13 1.90 -13.35 -6.22
N GLN A 14 2.38 -14.41 -6.86
CA GLN A 14 3.34 -14.32 -7.94
C GLN A 14 2.77 -13.57 -9.16
N LEU A 15 1.53 -13.85 -9.52
CA LEU A 15 0.85 -13.17 -10.62
C LEU A 15 0.72 -11.66 -10.38
N LEU A 16 0.37 -11.23 -9.15
CA LEU A 16 0.33 -9.83 -8.76
C LEU A 16 1.69 -9.15 -8.95
N LYS A 17 2.77 -9.80 -8.53
CA LYS A 17 4.14 -9.26 -8.69
C LYS A 17 4.51 -9.12 -10.16
N GLU A 18 4.21 -10.11 -10.97
CA GLU A 18 4.47 -10.07 -12.43
C GLU A 18 3.71 -8.93 -13.10
N GLN A 19 2.45 -8.72 -12.75
CA GLN A 19 1.60 -7.71 -13.37
C GLN A 19 1.86 -6.29 -12.85
N ILE A 20 2.29 -6.11 -11.62
CA ILE A 20 2.46 -4.78 -10.99
C ILE A 20 3.93 -4.39 -10.87
N CYS A 21 4.79 -5.28 -10.33
CA CYS A 21 6.18 -4.93 -10.03
C CYS A 21 7.11 -5.09 -11.23
N PHE A 22 6.86 -6.09 -12.08
CA PHE A 22 7.77 -6.46 -13.18
C PHE A 22 7.21 -6.19 -14.57
N ASN A 23 5.95 -5.79 -14.69
CA ASN A 23 5.34 -5.43 -15.97
C ASN A 23 5.83 -4.04 -16.42
N LYS A 24 6.60 -3.98 -17.50
CA LYS A 24 7.15 -2.74 -18.07
C LYS A 24 6.08 -1.75 -18.54
N ASN A 25 4.85 -2.23 -18.75
CA ASN A 25 3.73 -1.40 -19.19
C ASN A 25 2.82 -0.97 -18.02
N PHE A 26 3.10 -1.40 -16.78
CA PHE A 26 2.33 -0.96 -15.63
C PHE A 26 2.77 0.45 -15.23
N PRO A 27 1.89 1.45 -15.31
CA PRO A 27 2.29 2.84 -15.06
C PRO A 27 2.30 3.16 -13.58
N PHE A 28 3.36 3.80 -13.10
CA PHE A 28 3.39 4.50 -11.83
C PHE A 28 3.55 6.00 -12.08
N TYR A 29 2.84 6.81 -11.32
CA TYR A 29 2.90 8.27 -11.37
C TYR A 29 3.70 8.78 -10.17
N LEU A 30 4.69 9.62 -10.43
CA LEU A 30 5.59 10.14 -9.41
C LEU A 30 4.95 11.30 -8.64
N HIS A 31 5.15 11.30 -7.33
CA HIS A 31 4.78 12.37 -6.41
C HIS A 31 6.03 12.86 -5.67
N ASN A 32 6.14 14.18 -5.51
CA ASN A 32 7.31 14.81 -4.89
C ASN A 32 7.34 14.70 -3.36
N TYR A 33 6.26 14.23 -2.74
CA TYR A 33 6.15 14.03 -1.29
C TYR A 33 5.08 12.99 -0.99
N VAL A 34 5.25 12.26 0.12
CA VAL A 34 4.30 11.22 0.57
C VAL A 34 3.16 11.83 1.37
N ALA A 35 3.43 12.85 2.17
CA ALA A 35 2.44 13.53 3.02
C ALA A 35 2.51 15.05 2.84
N LEU A 36 1.37 15.72 2.95
CA LEU A 36 1.30 17.20 2.85
C LEU A 36 2.09 17.92 3.96
N SER A 37 2.40 17.23 5.06
CA SER A 37 3.24 17.74 6.15
C SER A 37 4.73 17.80 5.81
N ASP A 38 5.14 17.19 4.68
CA ASP A 38 6.52 17.13 4.23
C ASP A 38 6.86 18.42 3.47
N GLU A 39 7.07 19.52 4.17
CA GLU A 39 7.40 20.83 3.59
C GLU A 39 8.80 20.87 2.94
N GLU A 40 9.65 19.89 3.22
CA GLU A 40 10.98 19.81 2.63
C GLU A 40 10.98 19.02 1.32
N THR A 41 11.35 19.69 0.23
CA THR A 41 11.72 19.09 -1.04
C THR A 41 13.06 18.35 -0.93
N SER A 42 13.14 17.33 -0.09
CA SER A 42 14.30 16.48 -0.02
C SER A 42 14.31 15.50 -1.19
N LEU A 43 15.48 15.28 -1.80
CA LEU A 43 15.64 14.43 -2.98
C LEU A 43 15.20 12.96 -2.76
N TRP A 44 15.02 12.54 -1.52
CA TRP A 44 14.58 11.18 -1.16
C TRP A 44 13.06 11.08 -0.92
N ASN A 45 12.38 12.19 -0.69
CA ASN A 45 10.96 12.20 -0.28
C ASN A 45 10.04 12.21 -1.51
N TRP A 46 10.14 11.17 -2.31
CA TRP A 46 9.27 10.92 -3.45
C TRP A 46 8.79 9.47 -3.45
N TYR A 47 7.68 9.22 -4.08
CA TYR A 47 7.13 7.88 -4.25
C TYR A 47 6.33 7.79 -5.55
N GLY A 48 6.02 6.58 -5.96
CA GLY A 48 5.14 6.36 -7.10
C GLY A 48 3.82 5.74 -6.67
N THR A 49 2.73 6.17 -7.32
CA THR A 49 1.42 5.57 -7.11
C THR A 49 0.77 5.19 -8.43
N HIS A 50 -0.09 4.18 -8.36
CA HIS A 50 -1.05 3.86 -9.40
C HIS A 50 -2.41 3.66 -8.74
N VAL A 51 -3.38 4.52 -9.05
CA VAL A 51 -4.74 4.44 -8.51
C VAL A 51 -5.58 3.57 -9.42
N PHE A 52 -6.07 2.43 -8.90
CA PHE A 52 -6.97 1.54 -9.63
C PHE A 52 -8.42 2.02 -9.55
N TYR A 53 -8.83 2.45 -8.37
CA TYR A 53 -10.18 2.91 -8.05
C TYR A 53 -10.14 3.98 -6.97
N GLU A 54 -10.98 4.98 -7.05
CA GLU A 54 -11.16 6.01 -6.04
C GLU A 54 -12.54 6.66 -6.15
N ASP A 55 -13.27 6.71 -5.03
CA ASP A 55 -14.53 7.43 -4.85
C ASP A 55 -15.57 7.17 -5.96
N GLY A 56 -15.81 5.91 -6.30
CA GLY A 56 -16.79 5.50 -7.30
C GLY A 56 -16.26 5.43 -8.74
N ASN A 57 -14.98 5.80 -8.98
CA ASN A 57 -14.40 5.85 -10.31
C ASN A 57 -13.36 4.75 -10.52
N ILE A 58 -13.49 4.01 -11.62
CA ILE A 58 -12.43 3.12 -12.11
C ILE A 58 -11.43 3.94 -12.89
N ASN A 59 -10.16 3.98 -12.40
CA ASN A 59 -9.09 4.80 -12.95
C ASN A 59 -8.04 3.98 -13.72
N SER A 60 -8.19 2.65 -13.76
CA SER A 60 -7.19 1.77 -14.34
C SER A 60 -7.82 0.57 -15.02
N GLN A 61 -7.27 0.18 -16.16
CA GLN A 61 -7.60 -1.08 -16.83
C GLN A 61 -7.22 -2.33 -16.00
N TYR A 62 -6.35 -2.18 -14.99
CA TYR A 62 -5.96 -3.25 -14.07
C TYR A 62 -6.88 -3.35 -12.85
N PHE A 63 -7.94 -2.55 -12.76
CA PHE A 63 -8.83 -2.53 -11.61
C PHE A 63 -9.48 -3.89 -11.37
N GLU A 64 -10.12 -4.47 -12.40
CA GLU A 64 -10.82 -5.75 -12.26
C GLU A 64 -9.88 -6.87 -11.80
N PHE A 65 -8.66 -6.91 -12.32
CA PHE A 65 -7.65 -7.88 -11.92
C PHE A 65 -7.36 -7.85 -10.41
N VAL A 66 -7.15 -6.66 -9.82
CA VAL A 66 -6.89 -6.52 -8.39
C VAL A 66 -8.17 -6.72 -7.57
N ASN A 67 -9.29 -6.22 -8.05
CA ASN A 67 -10.60 -6.33 -7.43
C ASN A 67 -11.04 -7.80 -7.25
N GLU A 68 -10.91 -8.63 -8.27
CA GLU A 68 -11.27 -10.05 -8.26
C GLU A 68 -10.43 -10.88 -7.29
N ILE A 69 -9.18 -10.50 -7.06
CA ILE A 69 -8.30 -11.20 -6.12
C ILE A 69 -8.63 -10.86 -4.66
N PHE A 70 -8.87 -9.59 -4.34
CA PHE A 70 -8.95 -9.14 -2.94
C PHE A 70 -10.38 -9.00 -2.41
N ILE A 71 -11.30 -8.42 -3.18
CA ILE A 71 -12.61 -8.08 -2.64
C ILE A 71 -13.44 -9.30 -2.22
N PRO A 72 -13.46 -10.43 -2.97
CA PRO A 72 -14.12 -11.64 -2.50
C PRO A 72 -13.60 -12.15 -1.15
N LYS A 73 -12.28 -12.06 -0.93
CA LYS A 73 -11.65 -12.47 0.34
C LYS A 73 -12.07 -11.54 1.49
N PHE A 74 -12.13 -10.22 1.26
CA PHE A 74 -12.62 -9.27 2.28
C PHE A 74 -14.10 -9.46 2.61
N ILE A 75 -14.92 -9.85 1.63
CA ILE A 75 -16.33 -10.23 1.83
C ILE A 75 -16.42 -11.50 2.67
N GLU A 76 -15.65 -12.53 2.34
CA GLU A 76 -15.60 -13.81 3.09
C GLU A 76 -15.15 -13.60 4.54
N MET A 77 -14.20 -12.68 4.78
CA MET A 77 -13.77 -12.27 6.12
C MET A 77 -14.84 -11.48 6.90
N GLY A 78 -15.92 -11.07 6.25
CA GLY A 78 -17.01 -10.29 6.85
C GLY A 78 -16.64 -8.83 7.19
N ILE A 79 -15.61 -8.28 6.54
CA ILE A 79 -15.08 -6.94 6.84
C ILE A 79 -15.41 -5.89 5.78
N PHE A 80 -15.97 -6.31 4.63
CA PHE A 80 -16.20 -5.45 3.47
C PHE A 80 -17.67 -5.05 3.33
N LYS A 81 -17.92 -3.76 3.10
CA LYS A 81 -19.24 -3.22 2.77
C LYS A 81 -19.23 -2.38 1.49
N SER A 82 -18.23 -1.52 1.34
CA SER A 82 -18.06 -0.66 0.17
C SER A 82 -16.63 -0.26 -0.02
N LEU A 83 -16.20 -0.20 -1.28
CA LEU A 83 -14.86 0.23 -1.65
C LEU A 83 -14.76 1.76 -1.65
N ILE A 84 -13.66 2.29 -1.10
CA ILE A 84 -13.33 3.72 -1.15
C ILE A 84 -12.19 3.94 -2.13
N ARG A 85 -11.05 3.22 -1.97
CA ARG A 85 -9.87 3.38 -2.83
C ARG A 85 -9.05 2.09 -2.90
N ILE A 86 -8.46 1.83 -4.07
CA ILE A 86 -7.37 0.86 -4.25
C ILE A 86 -6.23 1.57 -4.97
N LYS A 87 -5.02 1.49 -4.43
CA LYS A 87 -3.80 1.99 -5.09
C LYS A 87 -2.61 1.06 -4.88
N ALA A 88 -1.72 0.99 -5.87
CA ALA A 88 -0.37 0.49 -5.70
C ALA A 88 0.55 1.65 -5.32
N ASN A 89 1.51 1.40 -4.45
CA ASN A 89 2.57 2.35 -4.13
C ASN A 89 3.93 1.68 -4.30
N PHE A 90 4.92 2.47 -4.68
CA PHE A 90 6.32 2.10 -4.48
C PHE A 90 7.08 3.22 -3.77
N TYR A 91 8.04 2.85 -2.93
CA TYR A 91 8.94 3.75 -2.24
C TYR A 91 10.39 3.40 -2.58
N SER A 92 11.20 4.41 -2.80
CA SER A 92 12.59 4.26 -3.26
C SER A 92 13.51 3.66 -2.19
N ASN A 93 14.63 3.13 -2.66
CA ASN A 93 15.80 2.85 -1.82
C ASN A 93 16.47 4.16 -1.39
N THR A 94 17.04 4.15 -0.19
CA THR A 94 17.87 5.22 0.36
C THR A 94 19.05 4.63 1.16
N ASP A 95 20.14 5.37 1.28
CA ASP A 95 21.35 4.91 2.00
C ASP A 95 21.11 4.64 3.50
N SER A 96 20.10 5.30 4.06
CA SER A 96 19.65 5.09 5.44
C SER A 96 18.14 5.17 5.50
N MET A 97 17.51 4.39 6.37
CA MET A 97 16.07 4.37 6.55
C MET A 97 15.50 5.77 6.79
N LYS A 98 14.53 6.18 5.97
CA LYS A 98 13.80 7.43 6.10
C LYS A 98 12.31 7.15 6.33
N GLU A 99 11.73 7.77 7.35
CA GLU A 99 10.29 7.79 7.54
C GLU A 99 9.71 9.02 6.85
N HIS A 100 8.63 8.82 6.10
CA HIS A 100 7.88 9.91 5.49
C HIS A 100 7.02 10.62 6.53
N GLY A 101 6.52 11.79 6.19
CA GLY A 101 5.64 12.56 7.04
C GLY A 101 4.36 11.82 7.46
N SER A 102 3.88 12.18 8.62
CA SER A 102 2.66 11.61 9.20
C SER A 102 1.43 12.05 8.43
N HIS A 103 0.56 11.11 8.09
CA HIS A 103 -0.71 11.40 7.43
C HIS A 103 -1.80 10.40 7.86
N ARG A 104 -3.00 10.64 7.41
CA ARG A 104 -4.12 9.69 7.44
C ARG A 104 -4.71 9.62 6.05
N ASP A 105 -5.25 8.48 5.67
CA ASP A 105 -5.85 8.32 4.35
C ASP A 105 -7.09 9.20 4.19
N TYR A 106 -8.00 9.17 5.19
CA TYR A 106 -9.21 10.00 5.26
C TYR A 106 -9.46 10.46 6.70
N ASN A 107 -10.25 11.53 6.88
CA ASN A 107 -10.54 12.13 8.19
C ASN A 107 -11.66 11.43 8.97
N TYR A 108 -11.97 10.17 8.64
CA TYR A 108 -12.99 9.36 9.29
C TYR A 108 -12.50 7.92 9.47
N SER A 109 -13.09 7.18 10.40
CA SER A 109 -12.74 5.76 10.63
C SER A 109 -13.25 4.89 9.46
N HIS A 110 -12.39 4.05 8.94
CA HIS A 110 -12.64 3.08 7.89
C HIS A 110 -11.53 2.01 7.95
N ASN A 111 -11.70 0.91 7.26
CA ASN A 111 -10.64 -0.08 7.16
C ASN A 111 -9.58 0.39 6.14
N ALA A 112 -8.32 0.41 6.56
CA ALA A 112 -7.16 0.45 5.67
C ALA A 112 -6.50 -0.92 5.69
N ALA A 113 -6.24 -1.47 4.49
CA ALA A 113 -5.47 -2.70 4.36
C ALA A 113 -4.22 -2.43 3.51
N VAL A 114 -3.07 -2.86 4.01
CA VAL A 114 -1.79 -2.80 3.28
C VAL A 114 -1.33 -4.22 3.00
N TYR A 115 -1.20 -4.54 1.71
CA TYR A 115 -0.66 -5.81 1.23
C TYR A 115 0.74 -5.60 0.65
N SER A 116 1.74 -6.28 1.23
CA SER A 116 3.14 -6.16 0.81
C SER A 116 3.45 -7.10 -0.35
N LEU A 117 3.91 -6.52 -1.48
CA LEU A 117 4.28 -7.26 -2.69
C LEU A 117 5.72 -7.78 -2.66
N ASN A 118 6.55 -7.29 -1.73
CA ASN A 118 7.90 -7.78 -1.52
C ASN A 118 8.35 -7.65 -0.07
N THR A 119 9.31 -8.48 0.32
CA THR A 119 9.98 -8.38 1.61
C THR A 119 11.13 -7.39 1.53
N CYS A 120 11.14 -6.43 2.47
CA CYS A 120 12.22 -5.47 2.66
C CYS A 120 12.24 -4.98 4.11
N ASP A 121 13.25 -4.18 4.48
CA ASP A 121 13.35 -3.53 5.79
C ASP A 121 12.46 -2.30 5.96
N GLY A 122 11.77 -1.87 4.89
CA GLY A 122 10.77 -0.80 4.95
C GLY A 122 9.53 -1.20 5.74
N PHE A 123 8.83 -0.21 6.30
CA PHE A 123 7.69 -0.44 7.19
C PHE A 123 6.63 0.66 7.09
N THR A 124 5.49 0.41 7.72
CA THR A 124 4.50 1.43 8.07
C THR A 124 4.42 1.53 9.58
N ARG A 125 4.53 2.73 10.15
CA ARG A 125 4.38 2.99 11.58
C ARG A 125 3.01 3.58 11.85
N LEU A 126 2.29 3.00 12.81
CA LEU A 126 1.01 3.53 13.30
C LEU A 126 1.24 4.52 14.44
N LYS A 127 0.26 5.40 14.69
CA LYS A 127 0.28 6.35 15.82
C LYS A 127 0.50 5.68 17.18
N SER A 128 0.04 4.42 17.34
CA SER A 128 0.28 3.61 18.54
C SER A 128 1.75 3.29 18.82
N GLY A 129 2.61 3.46 17.80
CA GLY A 129 4.02 3.02 17.81
C GLY A 129 4.22 1.64 17.17
N ASP A 130 3.15 0.92 16.86
CA ASP A 130 3.23 -0.38 16.18
C ASP A 130 3.89 -0.24 14.80
N ILE A 131 4.77 -1.19 14.47
CA ILE A 131 5.47 -1.25 13.20
C ILE A 131 4.93 -2.42 12.38
N ILE A 132 4.52 -2.12 11.15
CA ILE A 132 4.09 -3.07 10.13
C ILE A 132 5.26 -3.28 9.17
N ASN A 133 6.02 -4.36 9.36
CA ASN A 133 7.13 -4.70 8.48
C ASN A 133 6.63 -5.18 7.11
N SER A 134 7.32 -4.77 6.04
CA SER A 134 7.06 -5.28 4.68
C SER A 134 7.56 -6.71 4.56
N VAL A 135 6.65 -7.66 4.60
CA VAL A 135 6.89 -9.09 4.32
C VAL A 135 6.01 -9.46 3.13
N GLU A 136 6.60 -10.07 2.12
CA GLU A 136 5.87 -10.52 0.93
C GLU A 136 4.67 -11.38 1.31
N ASN A 137 3.54 -11.18 0.62
CA ASN A 137 2.28 -11.87 0.86
C ASN A 137 1.66 -11.64 2.26
N ARG A 138 2.05 -10.54 2.94
CA ARG A 138 1.44 -10.10 4.19
C ARG A 138 0.36 -9.05 3.93
N LEU A 139 -0.84 -9.31 4.47
CA LEU A 139 -1.91 -8.31 4.58
C LEU A 139 -1.99 -7.81 6.02
N VAL A 140 -2.07 -6.50 6.20
CA VAL A 140 -2.32 -5.88 7.51
C VAL A 140 -3.51 -4.96 7.42
N ILE A 141 -4.47 -5.12 8.34
CA ILE A 141 -5.69 -4.31 8.41
C ILE A 141 -5.67 -3.47 9.69
N PHE A 142 -5.94 -2.18 9.54
CA PHE A 142 -6.02 -1.22 10.64
C PHE A 142 -7.05 -0.11 10.36
N ASP A 143 -7.30 0.77 11.32
CA ASP A 143 -8.16 1.95 11.12
C ASP A 143 -7.42 3.00 10.30
N GLY A 144 -7.84 3.22 9.04
CA GLY A 144 -7.24 4.18 8.11
C GLY A 144 -7.44 5.65 8.49
N GLY A 145 -8.36 5.94 9.42
CA GLY A 145 -8.54 7.27 10.01
C GLY A 145 -7.44 7.65 11.01
N GLN A 146 -6.63 6.68 11.49
CA GLN A 146 -5.52 6.98 12.37
C GLN A 146 -4.28 7.48 11.61
N ILE A 147 -3.50 8.31 12.30
CA ILE A 147 -2.23 8.80 11.78
C ILE A 147 -1.24 7.64 11.62
N HIS A 148 -0.55 7.61 10.49
CA HIS A 148 0.49 6.64 10.19
C HIS A 148 1.57 7.23 9.27
N ASN A 149 2.72 6.55 9.21
CA ASN A 149 3.87 6.92 8.38
C ASN A 149 4.28 5.72 7.53
N SER A 150 4.68 5.95 6.29
CA SER A 150 5.44 4.96 5.51
C SER A 150 6.94 5.21 5.63
N SER A 151 7.76 4.29 5.13
CA SER A 151 9.21 4.45 5.06
C SER A 151 9.76 4.06 3.69
N THR A 152 10.97 4.52 3.42
CA THR A 152 11.82 4.01 2.35
C THR A 152 12.28 2.57 2.66
N THR A 153 13.17 2.01 1.87
CA THR A 153 13.88 0.74 2.13
C THR A 153 15.38 0.95 1.95
N THR A 154 16.23 0.14 2.62
CA THR A 154 17.68 0.20 2.45
C THR A 154 18.26 -1.08 1.86
N ASN A 155 17.53 -2.19 1.89
CA ASN A 155 18.00 -3.52 1.51
C ASN A 155 17.38 -4.10 0.24
N GLN A 156 16.46 -3.35 -0.38
CA GLN A 156 15.84 -3.69 -1.67
C GLN A 156 15.83 -2.44 -2.56
N PRO A 157 15.85 -2.56 -3.89
CA PRO A 157 15.74 -1.40 -4.80
C PRO A 157 14.48 -0.57 -4.58
N VAL A 158 13.38 -1.24 -4.25
CA VAL A 158 12.05 -0.65 -4.11
C VAL A 158 11.23 -1.42 -3.08
N ARG A 159 10.41 -0.73 -2.31
CA ARG A 159 9.35 -1.29 -1.49
C ARG A 159 8.03 -1.13 -2.20
N PHE A 160 7.33 -2.24 -2.50
CA PHE A 160 6.02 -2.24 -3.17
C PHE A 160 4.91 -2.68 -2.22
N ASN A 161 3.77 -2.01 -2.28
CA ASN A 161 2.54 -2.46 -1.63
C ASN A 161 1.28 -2.07 -2.39
N LEU A 162 0.18 -2.77 -2.09
CA LEU A 162 -1.18 -2.35 -2.40
C LEU A 162 -1.82 -1.77 -1.14
N ASN A 163 -2.52 -0.67 -1.28
CA ASN A 163 -3.30 -0.04 -0.22
C ASN A 163 -4.77 -0.04 -0.61
N PHE A 164 -5.61 -0.56 0.27
CA PHE A 164 -7.07 -0.62 0.15
C PHE A 164 -7.69 0.22 1.26
N ASN A 165 -8.66 1.04 0.91
CA ASN A 165 -9.53 1.74 1.84
C ASN A 165 -10.98 1.32 1.57
N PHE A 166 -11.71 0.88 2.61
CA PHE A 166 -13.06 0.34 2.46
C PHE A 166 -13.84 0.38 3.79
N ASN A 167 -15.18 0.31 3.72
CA ASN A 167 -16.08 0.18 4.86
C ASN A 167 -16.57 -1.24 5.03
#